data_f7852d14588c28286d9bde4ec94e9512
#
_entry.id   f7852d14588c28286d9bde4ec94e9512
#
_cell.length_a   1.000
_cell.length_b   1.000
_cell.length_c   1.000
_cell.angle_alpha   90.00
_cell.angle_beta   90.00
_cell.angle_gamma   90.00
#
_symmetry.space_group_name_H-M   'P 1'
#
loop_
_entity.id
_entity.type
_entity.pdbx_description
1 polymer ?
#
loop_
_entity_poly.entity_id
_entity_poly.type
_entity_poly.pdbx_seq_one_letter_code
_entity_poly.pdbx_strand_id
1 'polypeptide(L)'
;KELDLVELDAYEKPEITSDNEGLQALADKLNRYVNMTVTYQFGDSRETLGGDMISQWISVGADGTTVLLDRDQVAAYVKGLASKYDTAYKSKTLNTIYGKTVTISKGFYGWKINQGEETSQLYEIIQSGESQTREPVYSQKANSHGANDYGNTYVEINLTAQHLFFYKDGKLVIESDFVSGNHAKGYDTPSGAYPLTYKQKDATLKGENYRTPVSYWMPFNGNIGMHDAKWRSSFGGQIYMTNGSHGCVNLPPAVAKVIFQNISTGDPVLCYHLDGTGSKSTSTGTKDTQAETKAAETTAAPTQAETTAAASAPSETTAPASSPAPEPTTAAPSP
;
A
#
# COMPACT_ATOMS: atom_id res chain seq x y z
N LYS A 1 -37.83 67.97 -21.40
CA LYS A 1 -36.43 67.70 -21.96
C LYS A 1 -35.79 66.75 -21.05
N GLU A 2 -35.52 65.57 -21.54
CA GLU A 2 -34.57 64.61 -20.87
C GLU A 2 -33.17 65.21 -21.05
N LEU A 3 -32.42 65.32 -19.95
CA LEU A 3 -31.01 65.67 -19.94
C LEU A 3 -30.21 64.36 -19.95
N ASP A 4 -29.45 64.14 -21.01
CA ASP A 4 -28.52 63.07 -21.04
C ASP A 4 -27.25 63.51 -20.31
N LEU A 5 -27.04 62.96 -19.08
CA LEU A 5 -25.93 63.33 -18.22
C LEU A 5 -24.61 62.71 -18.73
N VAL A 6 -24.68 61.73 -19.63
CA VAL A 6 -23.48 61.09 -20.26
C VAL A 6 -22.97 62.01 -21.38
N GLU A 7 -23.88 62.64 -22.19
CA GLU A 7 -23.47 63.59 -23.20
C GLU A 7 -22.93 64.89 -22.60
N LEU A 8 -23.30 65.19 -21.34
CA LEU A 8 -22.84 66.39 -20.63
C LEU A 8 -21.52 66.17 -19.86
N ASP A 9 -20.93 65.01 -19.96
CA ASP A 9 -19.72 64.63 -19.22
C ASP A 9 -19.82 64.88 -17.69
N ALA A 10 -21.06 64.70 -17.15
CA ALA A 10 -21.41 65.04 -15.78
C ALA A 10 -21.03 63.93 -14.77
N TYR A 11 -20.43 62.84 -15.22
CA TYR A 11 -19.94 61.75 -14.41
C TYR A 11 -18.44 61.57 -14.59
N GLU A 12 -17.70 61.47 -13.50
CA GLU A 12 -16.37 60.87 -13.54
C GLU A 12 -16.48 59.43 -14.04
N LYS A 13 -15.93 59.16 -15.21
CA LYS A 13 -15.88 57.78 -15.73
C LYS A 13 -14.94 56.94 -14.85
N PRO A 14 -15.35 55.77 -14.38
CA PRO A 14 -14.45 54.91 -13.63
C PRO A 14 -13.22 54.57 -14.50
N GLU A 15 -12.04 54.61 -13.89
CA GLU A 15 -10.79 54.21 -14.57
C GLU A 15 -10.82 52.75 -15.06
N ILE A 16 -11.59 51.92 -14.39
CA ILE A 16 -11.74 50.50 -14.69
C ILE A 16 -13.21 50.23 -15.01
N THR A 17 -13.45 49.71 -16.20
CA THR A 17 -14.80 49.36 -16.71
C THR A 17 -14.90 47.81 -16.88
N SER A 18 -16.11 47.31 -17.08
CA SER A 18 -16.37 45.85 -17.22
C SER A 18 -15.72 45.21 -18.46
N ASP A 19 -15.28 46.01 -19.41
CA ASP A 19 -14.55 45.62 -20.62
C ASP A 19 -13.03 45.63 -20.44
N ASN A 20 -12.53 45.89 -19.24
CA ASN A 20 -11.11 45.79 -18.93
C ASN A 20 -10.62 44.34 -19.07
N GLU A 21 -9.73 44.08 -20.04
CA GLU A 21 -9.21 42.73 -20.38
C GLU A 21 -8.51 42.07 -19.19
N GLY A 22 -7.83 42.85 -18.33
CA GLY A 22 -7.12 42.31 -17.15
C GLY A 22 -8.11 41.75 -16.10
N LEU A 23 -9.23 42.48 -15.86
CA LEU A 23 -10.29 42.01 -14.97
C LEU A 23 -11.03 40.79 -15.51
N GLN A 24 -11.28 40.74 -16.81
CA GLN A 24 -11.89 39.57 -17.45
C GLN A 24 -10.97 38.34 -17.34
N ALA A 25 -9.68 38.49 -17.63
CA ALA A 25 -8.70 37.42 -17.50
C ALA A 25 -8.56 36.91 -16.05
N LEU A 26 -8.62 37.82 -15.07
CA LEU A 26 -8.62 37.45 -13.65
C LEU A 26 -9.90 36.70 -13.27
N ALA A 27 -11.07 37.18 -13.71
CA ALA A 27 -12.35 36.52 -13.47
C ALA A 27 -12.40 35.12 -14.09
N ASP A 28 -11.90 34.96 -15.31
CA ASP A 28 -11.80 33.66 -15.97
C ASP A 28 -10.88 32.70 -15.23
N LYS A 29 -9.77 33.21 -14.69
CA LYS A 29 -8.84 32.43 -13.89
C LYS A 29 -9.47 31.99 -12.56
N LEU A 30 -10.15 32.89 -11.86
CA LEU A 30 -10.86 32.57 -10.62
C LEU A 30 -11.99 31.57 -10.87
N ASN A 31 -12.75 31.75 -11.96
CA ASN A 31 -13.82 30.82 -12.35
C ASN A 31 -13.30 29.41 -12.63
N ARG A 32 -12.10 29.25 -13.18
CA ARG A 32 -11.48 27.91 -13.32
C ARG A 32 -11.27 27.23 -11.99
N TYR A 33 -10.82 27.93 -10.97
CA TYR A 33 -10.62 27.37 -9.64
C TYR A 33 -11.92 26.96 -8.94
N VAL A 34 -12.98 27.77 -9.06
CA VAL A 34 -14.28 27.43 -8.43
C VAL A 34 -15.07 26.36 -9.18
N ASN A 35 -14.73 26.11 -10.45
CA ASN A 35 -15.40 25.08 -11.26
C ASN A 35 -14.62 23.75 -11.32
N MET A 36 -13.40 23.71 -10.79
CA MET A 36 -12.61 22.48 -10.79
C MET A 36 -12.95 21.56 -9.62
N THR A 37 -12.65 20.28 -9.82
CA THR A 37 -12.75 19.26 -8.78
C THR A 37 -11.57 18.31 -8.84
N VAL A 38 -11.05 17.93 -7.65
CA VAL A 38 -10.09 16.84 -7.53
C VAL A 38 -10.75 15.72 -6.73
N THR A 39 -10.98 14.57 -7.37
CA THR A 39 -11.59 13.41 -6.73
C THR A 39 -10.51 12.40 -6.40
N TYR A 40 -10.27 12.19 -5.12
CA TYR A 40 -9.39 11.14 -4.60
C TYR A 40 -10.11 9.81 -4.52
N GLN A 41 -9.42 8.74 -4.91
CA GLN A 41 -9.89 7.36 -4.80
C GLN A 41 -9.08 6.60 -3.76
N PHE A 42 -9.80 5.90 -2.85
CA PHE A 42 -9.26 5.02 -1.82
C PHE A 42 -10.01 3.68 -1.90
N GLY A 43 -9.69 2.87 -2.91
CA GLY A 43 -10.51 1.72 -3.27
C GLY A 43 -11.91 2.14 -3.70
N ASP A 44 -12.92 1.67 -2.98
CA ASP A 44 -14.34 2.04 -3.26
C ASP A 44 -14.74 3.39 -2.66
N SER A 45 -13.94 3.92 -1.71
CA SER A 45 -14.19 5.21 -1.09
C SER A 45 -13.68 6.37 -1.96
N ARG A 46 -14.41 7.48 -1.94
CA ARG A 46 -14.04 8.70 -2.67
C ARG A 46 -14.09 9.91 -1.77
N GLU A 47 -13.20 10.86 -2.03
CA GLU A 47 -13.17 12.18 -1.40
C GLU A 47 -13.02 13.22 -2.49
N THR A 48 -13.92 14.22 -2.51
CA THR A 48 -13.89 15.25 -3.54
C THR A 48 -13.54 16.58 -2.92
N LEU A 49 -12.47 17.18 -3.40
CA LEU A 49 -12.11 18.56 -3.19
C LEU A 49 -12.75 19.39 -4.29
N GLY A 50 -13.73 20.24 -3.94
CA GLY A 50 -14.44 21.09 -4.89
C GLY A 50 -14.05 22.56 -4.79
N GLY A 51 -14.53 23.34 -5.73
CA GLY A 51 -14.27 24.78 -5.82
C GLY A 51 -14.70 25.57 -4.59
N ASP A 52 -15.75 25.15 -3.89
CA ASP A 52 -16.20 25.81 -2.64
C ASP A 52 -15.10 25.84 -1.57
N MET A 53 -14.29 24.79 -1.49
CA MET A 53 -13.14 24.72 -0.56
C MET A 53 -11.94 25.43 -1.15
N ILE A 54 -11.63 25.20 -2.44
CA ILE A 54 -10.50 25.80 -3.13
C ILE A 54 -10.60 27.33 -3.11
N SER A 55 -11.79 27.88 -3.30
CA SER A 55 -12.03 29.34 -3.27
C SER A 55 -11.63 30.01 -1.96
N GLN A 56 -11.68 29.27 -0.84
CA GLN A 56 -11.25 29.79 0.48
C GLN A 56 -9.72 29.86 0.64
N TRP A 57 -8.97 29.21 -0.25
CA TRP A 57 -7.52 29.15 -0.24
C TRP A 57 -6.88 30.13 -1.22
N ILE A 58 -7.72 30.88 -1.96
CA ILE A 58 -7.28 31.78 -3.01
C ILE A 58 -7.42 33.22 -2.54
N SER A 59 -6.44 34.04 -2.88
CA SER A 59 -6.49 35.49 -2.75
C SER A 59 -5.96 36.15 -4.01
N VAL A 60 -6.34 37.43 -4.20
CA VAL A 60 -5.78 38.25 -5.28
C VAL A 60 -4.63 39.06 -4.71
N GLY A 61 -3.51 39.03 -5.40
CA GLY A 61 -2.33 39.80 -5.03
C GLY A 61 -2.54 41.30 -5.05
N ALA A 62 -1.64 42.05 -4.43
CA ALA A 62 -1.70 43.50 -4.35
C ALA A 62 -1.65 44.19 -5.73
N ASP A 63 -1.21 43.53 -6.77
CA ASP A 63 -1.22 43.97 -8.16
C ASP A 63 -2.62 43.90 -8.83
N GLY A 64 -3.58 43.32 -8.14
CA GLY A 64 -4.97 43.17 -8.64
C GLY A 64 -5.13 42.15 -9.78
N THR A 65 -4.09 41.42 -10.14
CA THR A 65 -4.06 40.49 -11.30
C THR A 65 -3.52 39.11 -11.00
N THR A 66 -2.65 39.00 -10.00
CA THR A 66 -2.07 37.72 -9.58
C THR A 66 -3.01 36.97 -8.65
N VAL A 67 -3.26 35.67 -8.95
CA VAL A 67 -3.98 34.79 -8.04
C VAL A 67 -2.95 34.04 -7.20
N LEU A 68 -3.08 34.15 -5.87
CA LEU A 68 -2.25 33.51 -4.88
C LEU A 68 -3.03 32.35 -4.29
N LEU A 69 -2.42 31.15 -4.28
CA LEU A 69 -2.95 29.94 -3.65
C LEU A 69 -2.20 29.70 -2.34
N ASP A 70 -2.92 29.54 -1.24
CA ASP A 70 -2.37 29.26 0.08
C ASP A 70 -1.89 27.79 0.17
N ARG A 71 -0.58 27.59 0.17
CA ARG A 71 0.05 26.25 0.25
C ARG A 71 -0.20 25.56 1.59
N ASP A 72 -0.34 26.32 2.68
CA ASP A 72 -0.57 25.75 4.01
C ASP A 72 -1.97 25.16 4.13
N GLN A 73 -2.96 25.76 3.47
CA GLN A 73 -4.31 25.20 3.37
C GLN A 73 -4.32 23.90 2.56
N VAL A 74 -3.59 23.87 1.44
CA VAL A 74 -3.42 22.64 0.65
C VAL A 74 -2.77 21.54 1.51
N ALA A 75 -1.73 21.87 2.26
CA ALA A 75 -1.06 20.92 3.16
C ALA A 75 -1.99 20.44 4.30
N ALA A 76 -2.80 21.33 4.86
CA ALA A 76 -3.78 20.99 5.89
C ALA A 76 -4.85 20.01 5.35
N TYR A 77 -5.31 20.21 4.14
CA TYR A 77 -6.24 19.29 3.47
C TYR A 77 -5.62 17.89 3.27
N VAL A 78 -4.40 17.82 2.73
CA VAL A 78 -3.66 16.56 2.54
C VAL A 78 -3.43 15.85 3.88
N LYS A 79 -3.11 16.60 4.95
CA LYS A 79 -3.02 16.05 6.32
C LYS A 79 -4.36 15.48 6.78
N GLY A 80 -5.47 16.11 6.45
CA GLY A 80 -6.82 15.61 6.70
C GLY A 80 -7.08 14.27 6.00
N LEU A 81 -6.73 14.16 4.71
CA LEU A 81 -6.80 12.91 3.96
C LEU A 81 -5.96 11.80 4.64
N ALA A 82 -4.71 12.11 5.00
CA ALA A 82 -3.84 11.16 5.67
C ALA A 82 -4.41 10.70 7.02
N SER A 83 -4.96 11.61 7.84
CA SER A 83 -5.60 11.27 9.11
C SER A 83 -6.77 10.30 8.92
N LYS A 84 -7.55 10.47 7.85
CA LYS A 84 -8.74 9.67 7.55
C LYS A 84 -8.39 8.32 6.93
N TYR A 85 -7.47 8.28 5.97
CA TYR A 85 -7.24 7.13 5.09
C TYR A 85 -5.94 6.36 5.36
N ASP A 86 -4.96 6.92 6.06
CA ASP A 86 -3.77 6.16 6.44
C ASP A 86 -4.13 5.05 7.43
N THR A 87 -3.62 3.85 7.15
CA THR A 87 -3.79 2.67 8.00
C THR A 87 -2.47 2.14 8.56
N ALA A 88 -1.33 2.66 8.09
CA ALA A 88 -0.02 2.37 8.68
C ALA A 88 0.01 2.76 10.16
N TYR A 89 0.70 1.94 10.98
CA TYR A 89 0.79 2.08 12.44
C TYR A 89 -0.54 1.90 13.20
N LYS A 90 -1.65 1.60 12.53
CA LYS A 90 -2.92 1.26 13.18
C LYS A 90 -2.98 -0.25 13.46
N SER A 91 -3.68 -0.64 14.52
CA SER A 91 -3.92 -2.04 14.88
C SER A 91 -4.59 -2.79 13.73
N LYS A 92 -4.21 -4.07 13.55
CA LYS A 92 -4.83 -4.99 12.59
C LYS A 92 -5.59 -6.06 13.34
N THR A 93 -6.77 -6.41 12.83
CA THR A 93 -7.56 -7.54 13.34
C THR A 93 -7.37 -8.71 12.39
N LEU A 94 -6.86 -9.84 12.90
CA LEU A 94 -6.64 -11.06 12.15
C LEU A 94 -7.53 -12.18 12.68
N ASN A 95 -8.35 -12.75 11.81
CA ASN A 95 -9.03 -14.02 12.06
C ASN A 95 -8.04 -15.15 11.72
N THR A 96 -7.46 -15.75 12.75
CA THR A 96 -6.41 -16.75 12.59
C THR A 96 -6.95 -18.07 12.10
N ILE A 97 -6.10 -18.91 11.52
CA ILE A 97 -6.46 -20.29 11.14
C ILE A 97 -6.91 -21.13 12.33
N TYR A 98 -6.57 -20.75 13.55
CA TYR A 98 -6.98 -21.40 14.79
C TYR A 98 -8.44 -21.09 15.20
N GLY A 99 -9.20 -20.38 14.36
CA GLY A 99 -10.57 -19.97 14.67
C GLY A 99 -10.68 -18.92 15.77
N LYS A 100 -9.59 -18.23 16.08
CA LYS A 100 -9.52 -17.15 17.06
C LYS A 100 -9.21 -15.82 16.36
N THR A 101 -9.79 -14.73 16.85
CA THR A 101 -9.46 -13.38 16.40
C THR A 101 -8.37 -12.80 17.29
N VAL A 102 -7.31 -12.25 16.70
CA VAL A 102 -6.25 -11.55 17.41
C VAL A 102 -6.15 -10.09 16.94
N THR A 103 -5.78 -9.20 17.85
CA THR A 103 -5.46 -7.81 17.53
C THR A 103 -3.95 -7.61 17.55
N ILE A 104 -3.39 -7.26 16.40
CA ILE A 104 -1.98 -6.94 16.23
C ILE A 104 -1.83 -5.43 16.33
N SER A 105 -1.35 -4.93 17.47
CA SER A 105 -1.33 -3.51 17.81
C SER A 105 -0.03 -2.79 17.45
N LYS A 106 1.00 -3.53 17.04
CA LYS A 106 2.32 -3.00 16.70
C LYS A 106 2.65 -3.21 15.23
N GLY A 107 3.72 -2.58 14.77
CA GLY A 107 4.19 -2.65 13.39
C GLY A 107 3.80 -1.40 12.61
N PHE A 108 4.17 -1.38 11.34
CA PHE A 108 4.01 -0.20 10.49
C PHE A 108 3.39 -0.54 9.10
N TYR A 109 2.84 -1.74 8.94
CA TYR A 109 2.11 -2.11 7.73
C TYR A 109 0.85 -1.27 7.55
N GLY A 110 0.54 -0.92 6.33
CA GLY A 110 -0.68 -0.20 5.95
C GLY A 110 -0.45 0.87 4.89
N TRP A 111 -1.51 1.54 4.50
CA TRP A 111 -1.49 2.70 3.60
C TRP A 111 -0.89 3.90 4.32
N LYS A 112 -0.02 4.64 3.63
CA LYS A 112 0.56 5.89 4.14
C LYS A 112 0.76 6.89 3.00
N ILE A 113 0.06 8.00 3.06
CA ILE A 113 0.19 9.10 2.09
C ILE A 113 1.55 9.78 2.28
N ASN A 114 2.24 10.05 1.18
CA ASN A 114 3.39 10.95 1.16
C ASN A 114 2.88 12.40 1.17
N GLN A 115 2.63 12.93 2.36
CA GLN A 115 1.99 14.24 2.51
C GLN A 115 2.76 15.36 1.82
N GLY A 116 4.09 15.34 1.84
CA GLY A 116 4.91 16.37 1.21
C GLY A 116 4.78 16.37 -0.32
N GLU A 117 4.93 15.22 -0.92
CA GLU A 117 4.81 15.03 -2.37
C GLU A 117 3.37 15.28 -2.83
N GLU A 118 2.37 14.75 -2.11
CA GLU A 118 0.97 14.97 -2.42
C GLU A 118 0.58 16.43 -2.34
N THR A 119 1.06 17.16 -1.32
CA THR A 119 0.84 18.61 -1.22
C THR A 119 1.40 19.35 -2.43
N SER A 120 2.59 18.98 -2.89
CA SER A 120 3.20 19.61 -4.06
C SER A 120 2.40 19.33 -5.33
N GLN A 121 2.02 18.08 -5.56
CA GLN A 121 1.22 17.70 -6.73
C GLN A 121 -0.18 18.33 -6.69
N LEU A 122 -0.86 18.30 -5.54
CA LEU A 122 -2.19 18.93 -5.42
C LEU A 122 -2.13 20.45 -5.65
N TYR A 123 -1.08 21.10 -5.16
CA TYR A 123 -0.84 22.52 -5.39
C TYR A 123 -0.72 22.84 -6.89
N GLU A 124 0.06 22.07 -7.64
CA GLU A 124 0.24 22.20 -9.10
C GLU A 124 -1.08 21.92 -9.85
N ILE A 125 -1.82 20.90 -9.44
CA ILE A 125 -3.12 20.55 -10.01
C ILE A 125 -4.11 21.71 -9.84
N ILE A 126 -4.20 22.29 -8.64
CA ILE A 126 -5.08 23.44 -8.40
C ILE A 126 -4.62 24.61 -9.27
N GLN A 127 -3.33 24.89 -9.36
CA GLN A 127 -2.82 25.97 -10.22
C GLN A 127 -3.17 25.78 -11.71
N SER A 128 -3.22 24.54 -12.19
CA SER A 128 -3.63 24.25 -13.57
C SER A 128 -5.11 24.56 -13.83
N GLY A 129 -5.95 24.48 -12.79
CA GLY A 129 -7.40 24.64 -12.90
C GLY A 129 -8.10 23.48 -13.59
N GLU A 130 -7.44 22.32 -13.71
CA GLU A 130 -7.97 21.13 -14.38
C GLU A 130 -8.52 20.11 -13.39
N SER A 131 -9.76 19.68 -13.62
CA SER A 131 -10.39 18.63 -12.82
C SER A 131 -9.78 17.27 -13.12
N GLN A 132 -9.57 16.45 -12.08
CA GLN A 132 -9.11 15.09 -12.27
C GLN A 132 -9.57 14.14 -11.15
N THR A 133 -9.52 12.84 -11.48
CA THR A 133 -9.72 11.75 -10.51
C THR A 133 -8.41 10.98 -10.38
N ARG A 134 -7.95 10.78 -9.14
CA ARG A 134 -6.65 10.15 -8.88
C ARG A 134 -6.58 9.43 -7.52
N GLU A 135 -5.58 8.57 -7.36
CA GLU A 135 -5.10 8.17 -6.03
C GLU A 135 -4.11 9.22 -5.50
N PRO A 136 -3.99 9.39 -4.17
CA PRO A 136 -2.92 10.20 -3.62
C PRO A 136 -1.55 9.54 -3.84
N VAL A 137 -0.47 10.32 -3.72
CA VAL A 137 0.88 9.78 -3.69
C VAL A 137 1.10 9.07 -2.36
N TYR A 138 1.43 7.79 -2.40
CA TYR A 138 1.72 7.00 -1.22
C TYR A 138 3.23 6.87 -1.00
N SER A 139 3.68 7.00 0.26
CA SER A 139 5.01 6.58 0.71
C SER A 139 5.05 5.08 1.05
N GLN A 140 3.88 4.49 1.34
CA GLN A 140 3.70 3.05 1.55
C GLN A 140 2.32 2.63 1.08
N LYS A 141 2.25 1.51 0.36
CA LYS A 141 0.99 0.90 -0.09
C LYS A 141 0.71 -0.36 0.74
N ALA A 142 -0.58 -0.71 0.82
CA ALA A 142 -1.06 -1.96 1.38
C ALA A 142 -1.79 -2.78 0.30
N ASN A 143 -2.12 -4.03 0.61
CA ASN A 143 -2.68 -4.94 -0.39
C ASN A 143 -4.18 -4.69 -0.65
N SER A 144 -4.87 -3.97 0.23
CA SER A 144 -6.31 -3.74 0.11
C SER A 144 -6.74 -2.42 0.75
N HIS A 145 -7.78 -1.81 0.20
CA HIS A 145 -8.54 -0.73 0.84
C HIS A 145 -9.82 -1.25 1.56
N GLY A 146 -10.02 -2.57 1.60
CA GLY A 146 -11.16 -3.18 2.29
C GLY A 146 -11.05 -3.13 3.82
N ALA A 147 -11.91 -3.89 4.48
CA ALA A 147 -11.97 -3.97 5.95
C ALA A 147 -10.62 -4.39 6.58
N ASN A 148 -9.85 -5.22 5.87
CA ASN A 148 -8.49 -5.60 6.22
C ASN A 148 -7.54 -5.07 5.15
N ASP A 149 -6.66 -4.15 5.51
CA ASP A 149 -5.69 -3.57 4.57
C ASP A 149 -4.61 -4.56 4.13
N TYR A 150 -4.38 -5.65 4.87
CA TYR A 150 -3.45 -6.73 4.49
C TYR A 150 -4.01 -7.64 3.38
N GLY A 151 -5.29 -7.56 3.04
CA GLY A 151 -5.90 -8.31 1.94
C GLY A 151 -5.86 -9.84 2.14
N ASN A 152 -5.68 -10.56 1.02
CA ASN A 152 -5.73 -12.02 0.98
C ASN A 152 -4.37 -12.69 0.66
N THR A 153 -3.29 -11.89 0.54
CA THR A 153 -1.92 -12.38 0.37
C THR A 153 -1.09 -11.89 1.55
N TYR A 154 -0.66 -12.80 2.44
CA TYR A 154 0.08 -12.46 3.65
C TYR A 154 0.78 -13.67 4.26
N VAL A 155 1.77 -13.42 5.10
CA VAL A 155 2.37 -14.43 5.98
C VAL A 155 1.79 -14.26 7.38
N GLU A 156 1.16 -15.28 7.90
CA GLU A 156 0.67 -15.39 9.28
C GLU A 156 1.72 -16.11 10.14
N ILE A 157 2.26 -15.46 11.18
CA ILE A 157 3.30 -15.99 12.05
C ILE A 157 2.80 -16.05 13.50
N ASN A 158 2.46 -17.25 13.96
CA ASN A 158 2.12 -17.47 15.36
C ASN A 158 3.39 -17.77 16.18
N LEU A 159 3.85 -16.78 16.93
CA LEU A 159 5.07 -16.85 17.74
C LEU A 159 4.92 -17.79 18.95
N THR A 160 3.70 -18.03 19.44
CA THR A 160 3.42 -18.98 20.53
C THR A 160 3.49 -20.43 20.01
N ALA A 161 2.90 -20.69 18.87
CA ALA A 161 2.90 -22.02 18.25
C ALA A 161 4.24 -22.34 17.59
N GLN A 162 5.07 -21.33 17.27
CA GLN A 162 6.25 -21.46 16.42
C GLN A 162 5.90 -22.07 15.05
N HIS A 163 4.75 -21.64 14.49
CA HIS A 163 4.20 -22.13 13.24
C HIS A 163 3.72 -20.97 12.37
N LEU A 164 4.01 -21.01 11.08
CA LEU A 164 3.60 -20.00 10.11
C LEU A 164 2.72 -20.60 9.02
N PHE A 165 1.92 -19.72 8.42
CA PHE A 165 1.09 -20.00 7.25
C PHE A 165 1.32 -18.90 6.22
N PHE A 166 1.54 -19.27 4.97
CA PHE A 166 1.63 -18.30 3.87
C PHE A 166 0.42 -18.45 2.96
N TYR A 167 -0.33 -17.38 2.85
CA TYR A 167 -1.49 -17.27 1.96
C TYR A 167 -1.16 -16.41 0.76
N LYS A 168 -1.64 -16.82 -0.42
CA LYS A 168 -1.62 -16.04 -1.64
C LYS A 168 -3.00 -16.08 -2.28
N ASP A 169 -3.58 -14.91 -2.55
CA ASP A 169 -4.92 -14.77 -3.15
C ASP A 169 -5.99 -15.59 -2.40
N GLY A 170 -5.91 -15.60 -1.07
CA GLY A 170 -6.81 -16.32 -0.18
C GLY A 170 -6.59 -17.83 -0.08
N LYS A 171 -5.58 -18.37 -0.76
CA LYS A 171 -5.25 -19.81 -0.72
C LYS A 171 -4.00 -20.05 0.12
N LEU A 172 -4.03 -21.06 0.98
CA LEU A 172 -2.85 -21.54 1.70
C LEU A 172 -1.86 -22.13 0.69
N VAL A 173 -0.67 -21.53 0.61
CA VAL A 173 0.42 -21.98 -0.28
C VAL A 173 1.31 -22.97 0.45
N ILE A 174 1.68 -22.67 1.69
CA ILE A 174 2.53 -23.49 2.53
C ILE A 174 2.33 -23.14 4.00
N GLU A 175 2.52 -24.12 4.87
CA GLU A 175 2.63 -23.97 6.31
C GLU A 175 3.89 -24.66 6.81
N SER A 176 4.44 -24.23 7.93
CA SER A 176 5.64 -24.85 8.49
C SER A 176 5.91 -24.39 9.91
N ASP A 177 6.51 -25.29 10.68
CA ASP A 177 7.22 -24.93 11.90
C ASP A 177 8.44 -24.05 11.57
N PHE A 178 8.76 -23.15 12.49
CA PHE A 178 9.94 -22.27 12.42
C PHE A 178 10.63 -22.14 13.78
N VAL A 179 11.77 -21.44 13.83
CA VAL A 179 12.40 -21.04 15.10
C VAL A 179 12.56 -19.52 15.10
N SER A 180 11.92 -18.85 16.04
CA SER A 180 12.03 -17.41 16.25
C SER A 180 13.26 -16.99 17.05
N GLY A 181 13.33 -15.73 17.45
CA GLY A 181 14.37 -15.16 18.29
C GLY A 181 14.48 -15.83 19.66
N ASN A 182 15.70 -15.85 20.22
CA ASN A 182 16.04 -16.51 21.48
C ASN A 182 15.48 -15.75 22.68
N HIS A 183 14.47 -16.32 23.32
CA HIS A 183 13.79 -15.73 24.46
C HIS A 183 14.74 -15.52 25.68
N ALA A 184 15.52 -16.54 26.03
CA ALA A 184 16.43 -16.46 27.18
C ALA A 184 17.50 -15.37 27.04
N LYS A 185 17.79 -14.94 25.80
CA LYS A 185 18.76 -13.87 25.50
C LYS A 185 18.09 -12.51 25.22
N GLY A 186 16.75 -12.41 25.30
CA GLY A 186 16.01 -11.21 25.00
C GLY A 186 16.00 -10.84 23.51
N TYR A 187 16.20 -11.82 22.62
CA TYR A 187 16.20 -11.63 21.17
C TYR A 187 14.84 -12.01 20.53
N ASP A 188 13.75 -11.85 21.27
CA ASP A 188 12.43 -12.22 20.79
C ASP A 188 12.12 -11.57 19.43
N THR A 189 11.48 -12.34 18.55
CA THR A 189 10.88 -11.77 17.32
C THR A 189 9.71 -10.89 17.72
N PRO A 190 9.71 -9.59 17.37
CA PRO A 190 8.63 -8.69 17.79
C PRO A 190 7.30 -9.05 17.12
N SER A 191 6.22 -9.11 17.92
CA SER A 191 4.87 -9.12 17.36
C SER A 191 4.57 -7.80 16.66
N GLY A 192 3.80 -7.85 15.55
CA GLY A 192 3.45 -6.67 14.76
C GLY A 192 3.03 -7.03 13.34
N ALA A 193 2.46 -6.06 12.65
CA ALA A 193 2.17 -6.15 11.23
C ALA A 193 3.23 -5.36 10.45
N TYR A 194 3.95 -6.02 9.57
CA TYR A 194 5.10 -5.46 8.86
C TYR A 194 4.99 -5.70 7.35
N PRO A 195 5.39 -4.77 6.50
CA PRO A 195 5.57 -5.05 5.08
C PRO A 195 6.87 -5.84 4.85
N LEU A 196 6.88 -6.77 3.91
CA LEU A 196 8.12 -7.33 3.40
C LEU A 196 8.93 -6.21 2.74
N THR A 197 10.14 -5.93 3.26
CA THR A 197 10.93 -4.78 2.81
C THR A 197 11.55 -5.00 1.43
N TYR A 198 12.16 -6.17 1.22
CA TYR A 198 12.72 -6.62 -0.06
C TYR A 198 12.95 -8.14 -0.03
N LYS A 199 13.43 -8.70 -1.13
CA LYS A 199 13.90 -10.09 -1.23
C LYS A 199 15.33 -10.13 -1.77
N GLN A 200 16.16 -10.95 -1.19
CA GLN A 200 17.52 -11.14 -1.66
C GLN A 200 17.90 -12.63 -1.66
N LYS A 201 18.34 -13.12 -2.82
CA LYS A 201 18.91 -14.45 -2.95
C LYS A 201 20.39 -14.43 -2.58
N ASP A 202 20.88 -15.50 -1.96
CA ASP A 202 22.29 -15.70 -1.60
C ASP A 202 22.88 -14.54 -0.78
N ALA A 203 22.14 -14.12 0.27
CA ALA A 203 22.54 -13.07 1.17
C ALA A 203 23.50 -13.57 2.27
N THR A 204 24.31 -12.67 2.82
CA THR A 204 25.08 -12.93 4.03
C THR A 204 24.58 -12.06 5.17
N LEU A 205 23.94 -12.68 6.16
CA LEU A 205 23.48 -11.98 7.36
C LEU A 205 24.70 -11.71 8.27
N LYS A 206 24.84 -10.44 8.67
CA LYS A 206 25.97 -9.99 9.50
C LYS A 206 25.43 -9.44 10.82
N GLY A 207 26.03 -9.85 11.91
CA GLY A 207 25.87 -9.28 13.23
C GLY A 207 27.23 -9.02 13.85
N GLU A 208 27.25 -8.55 15.09
CA GLU A 208 28.48 -8.21 15.80
C GLU A 208 29.48 -9.39 15.81
N ASN A 209 29.00 -10.62 16.03
CA ASN A 209 29.84 -11.81 16.22
C ASN A 209 29.50 -12.96 15.23
N TYR A 210 28.77 -12.68 14.13
CA TYR A 210 28.44 -13.70 13.15
C TYR A 210 28.37 -13.21 11.72
N ARG A 211 28.64 -14.11 10.78
CA ARG A 211 28.44 -13.98 9.34
C ARG A 211 27.83 -15.27 8.83
N THR A 212 26.55 -15.25 8.49
CA THR A 212 25.80 -16.46 8.13
C THR A 212 25.26 -16.32 6.71
N PRO A 213 25.70 -17.16 5.76
CA PRO A 213 25.14 -17.20 4.42
C PRO A 213 23.75 -17.85 4.45
N VAL A 214 22.80 -17.26 3.76
CA VAL A 214 21.44 -17.76 3.57
C VAL A 214 21.08 -17.70 2.08
N SER A 215 20.29 -18.66 1.60
CA SER A 215 19.89 -18.68 0.20
C SER A 215 18.71 -17.74 -0.09
N TYR A 216 17.84 -17.51 0.90
CA TYR A 216 16.60 -16.76 0.74
C TYR A 216 16.45 -15.81 1.92
N TRP A 217 16.66 -14.50 1.68
CA TRP A 217 16.52 -13.47 2.69
C TRP A 217 15.28 -12.61 2.41
N MET A 218 14.41 -12.48 3.39
CA MET A 218 13.12 -11.80 3.32
C MET A 218 12.90 -10.93 4.57
N PRO A 219 13.55 -9.74 4.67
CA PRO A 219 13.42 -8.86 5.82
C PRO A 219 12.05 -8.18 5.87
N PHE A 220 11.50 -7.99 7.07
CA PHE A 220 10.23 -7.32 7.30
C PHE A 220 10.27 -6.29 8.44
N ASN A 221 11.25 -6.34 9.32
CA ASN A 221 11.39 -5.38 10.43
C ASN A 221 12.88 -5.08 10.69
N GLY A 222 13.41 -4.06 10.01
CA GLY A 222 14.84 -3.72 10.08
C GLY A 222 15.70 -4.92 9.66
N ASN A 223 16.52 -5.41 10.58
CA ASN A 223 17.40 -6.57 10.38
C ASN A 223 16.72 -7.91 10.73
N ILE A 224 15.43 -7.90 11.01
CA ILE A 224 14.64 -9.10 11.30
C ILE A 224 13.90 -9.52 10.03
N GLY A 225 14.02 -10.80 9.66
CA GLY A 225 13.38 -11.34 8.46
C GLY A 225 13.21 -12.85 8.53
N MET A 226 12.52 -13.38 7.52
CA MET A 226 12.42 -14.82 7.27
C MET A 226 13.61 -15.25 6.41
N HIS A 227 14.19 -16.41 6.71
CA HIS A 227 15.26 -16.99 5.89
C HIS A 227 15.43 -18.49 6.12
N ASP A 228 16.08 -19.17 5.20
CA ASP A 228 16.47 -20.58 5.37
C ASP A 228 17.56 -20.73 6.45
N ALA A 229 17.44 -21.82 7.21
CA ALA A 229 18.39 -22.16 8.28
C ALA A 229 18.92 -23.58 8.09
N LYS A 230 19.86 -23.75 7.15
CA LYS A 230 20.47 -25.04 6.78
C LYS A 230 21.21 -25.75 7.95
N TRP A 231 21.57 -25.00 8.97
CA TRP A 231 22.24 -25.48 10.18
C TRP A 231 21.30 -26.09 11.23
N ARG A 232 19.97 -26.01 10.99
CA ARG A 232 18.98 -26.59 11.89
C ARG A 232 18.38 -27.85 11.29
N SER A 233 18.30 -28.90 12.11
CA SER A 233 17.62 -30.15 11.79
C SER A 233 16.18 -30.21 12.34
N SER A 234 15.83 -29.31 13.24
CA SER A 234 14.52 -29.26 13.90
C SER A 234 13.99 -27.85 13.99
N PHE A 235 12.67 -27.70 13.89
CA PHE A 235 11.94 -26.46 13.96
C PHE A 235 10.73 -26.59 14.87
N GLY A 236 10.16 -25.48 15.32
CA GLY A 236 8.97 -25.43 16.15
C GLY A 236 9.20 -25.69 17.65
N GLY A 237 8.11 -25.91 18.36
CA GLY A 237 8.08 -26.22 19.78
C GLY A 237 8.74 -25.14 20.66
N GLN A 238 9.54 -25.59 21.64
CA GLN A 238 10.19 -24.72 22.61
C GLN A 238 11.66 -24.40 22.27
N ILE A 239 12.10 -24.68 21.03
CA ILE A 239 13.50 -24.46 20.63
C ILE A 239 13.91 -23.01 20.81
N TYR A 240 13.03 -22.06 20.49
CA TYR A 240 13.28 -20.63 20.61
C TYR A 240 13.56 -20.16 22.04
N MET A 241 13.11 -20.89 23.06
CA MET A 241 13.30 -20.51 24.46
C MET A 241 14.77 -20.34 24.83
N THR A 242 15.65 -21.23 24.36
CA THR A 242 17.09 -21.25 24.69
C THR A 242 18.02 -21.34 23.50
N ASN A 243 17.52 -21.78 22.35
CA ASN A 243 18.30 -21.99 21.11
C ASN A 243 17.63 -21.30 19.91
N GLY A 244 17.08 -20.09 20.11
CA GLY A 244 16.50 -19.24 19.08
C GLY A 244 17.54 -18.49 18.26
N SER A 245 17.06 -17.68 17.32
CA SER A 245 17.85 -16.76 16.51
C SER A 245 18.14 -15.45 17.23
N HIS A 246 18.69 -14.46 16.52
CA HIS A 246 18.81 -13.07 16.99
C HIS A 246 17.59 -12.21 16.64
N GLY A 247 16.40 -12.82 16.51
CA GLY A 247 15.15 -12.16 16.18
C GLY A 247 14.53 -12.61 14.85
N CYS A 248 15.31 -13.17 13.93
CA CYS A 248 14.83 -13.68 12.66
C CYS A 248 13.96 -14.94 12.80
N VAL A 249 13.14 -15.18 11.79
CA VAL A 249 12.33 -16.40 11.63
C VAL A 249 13.11 -17.40 10.78
N ASN A 250 13.67 -18.41 11.45
CA ASN A 250 14.44 -19.48 10.82
C ASN A 250 13.51 -20.55 10.25
N LEU A 251 13.62 -20.83 8.97
CA LEU A 251 12.76 -21.75 8.22
C LEU A 251 13.54 -22.95 7.67
N PRO A 252 12.86 -24.09 7.48
CA PRO A 252 13.39 -25.15 6.61
C PRO A 252 13.70 -24.59 5.22
N PRO A 253 14.83 -25.01 4.58
CA PRO A 253 15.24 -24.45 3.29
C PRO A 253 14.20 -24.58 2.17
N ALA A 254 13.47 -25.68 2.11
CA ALA A 254 12.41 -25.91 1.13
C ALA A 254 11.25 -24.90 1.31
N VAL A 255 10.87 -24.64 2.57
CA VAL A 255 9.80 -23.69 2.93
C VAL A 255 10.21 -22.27 2.58
N ALA A 256 11.41 -21.84 2.99
CA ALA A 256 11.95 -20.52 2.66
C ALA A 256 11.98 -20.28 1.14
N LYS A 257 12.34 -21.30 0.35
CA LYS A 257 12.31 -21.25 -1.12
C LYS A 257 10.91 -20.99 -1.65
N VAL A 258 9.91 -21.74 -1.18
CA VAL A 258 8.52 -21.60 -1.64
C VAL A 258 7.98 -20.20 -1.32
N ILE A 259 8.17 -19.73 -0.08
CA ILE A 259 7.75 -18.39 0.32
C ILE A 259 8.46 -17.35 -0.57
N PHE A 260 9.78 -17.43 -0.70
CA PHE A 260 10.57 -16.48 -1.51
C PHE A 260 10.10 -16.40 -2.95
N GLN A 261 9.70 -17.52 -3.56
CA GLN A 261 9.24 -17.54 -4.94
C GLN A 261 7.87 -16.88 -5.14
N ASN A 262 7.04 -16.87 -4.10
CA ASN A 262 5.64 -16.48 -4.19
C ASN A 262 5.28 -15.15 -3.50
N ILE A 263 6.06 -14.70 -2.53
CA ILE A 263 5.86 -13.43 -1.82
C ILE A 263 6.45 -12.26 -2.61
N SER A 264 5.85 -11.08 -2.49
CA SER A 264 6.31 -9.84 -3.11
C SER A 264 6.72 -8.80 -2.06
N THR A 265 7.60 -7.87 -2.45
CA THR A 265 7.91 -6.69 -1.62
C THR A 265 6.62 -5.92 -1.35
N GLY A 266 6.42 -5.54 -0.09
CA GLY A 266 5.20 -4.89 0.38
C GLY A 266 4.16 -5.87 0.94
N ASP A 267 4.22 -7.16 0.63
CA ASP A 267 3.29 -8.13 1.22
C ASP A 267 3.38 -8.17 2.74
N PRO A 268 2.25 -8.28 3.44
CA PRO A 268 2.21 -8.23 4.91
C PRO A 268 2.75 -9.49 5.57
N VAL A 269 3.52 -9.28 6.63
CA VAL A 269 3.99 -10.29 7.59
C VAL A 269 3.35 -9.98 8.93
N LEU A 270 2.44 -10.84 9.38
CA LEU A 270 1.58 -10.65 10.56
C LEU A 270 2.07 -11.54 11.69
N CYS A 271 2.85 -10.97 12.62
CA CYS A 271 3.43 -11.66 13.75
C CYS A 271 2.58 -11.43 15.01
N TYR A 272 2.14 -12.50 15.65
CA TYR A 272 1.30 -12.42 16.85
C TYR A 272 1.59 -13.54 17.85
N HIS A 273 1.10 -13.36 19.06
CA HIS A 273 1.02 -14.41 20.09
C HIS A 273 -0.45 -14.82 20.28
N LEU A 274 -0.67 -16.13 20.45
CA LEU A 274 -1.98 -16.68 20.74
C LEU A 274 -1.87 -17.79 21.78
N ASP A 275 -2.37 -17.51 22.98
CA ASP A 275 -2.33 -18.44 24.10
C ASP A 275 -3.10 -19.73 23.78
N GLY A 276 -2.58 -20.85 24.29
CA GLY A 276 -3.16 -22.18 24.09
C GLY A 276 -2.77 -22.84 22.77
N THR A 277 -1.97 -22.20 21.91
CA THR A 277 -1.47 -22.78 20.65
C THR A 277 -0.03 -23.29 20.75
N GLY A 278 0.61 -23.20 21.90
CA GLY A 278 1.98 -23.72 22.10
C GLY A 278 2.05 -25.23 21.83
N SER A 279 2.83 -25.64 20.83
CA SER A 279 3.07 -27.05 20.51
C SER A 279 4.02 -27.69 21.52
N LYS A 280 3.71 -28.93 21.92
CA LYS A 280 4.73 -29.85 22.43
C LYS A 280 5.58 -30.28 21.22
N SER A 281 6.91 -30.12 21.32
CA SER A 281 7.84 -30.48 20.25
C SER A 281 7.51 -31.87 19.68
N THR A 282 7.10 -31.93 18.42
CA THR A 282 7.02 -33.15 17.64
C THR A 282 8.24 -33.17 16.71
N SER A 283 9.12 -34.11 16.90
CA SER A 283 10.20 -34.45 15.98
C SER A 283 9.54 -34.93 14.66
N THR A 284 9.49 -34.10 13.65
CA THR A 284 8.96 -34.49 12.33
C THR A 284 10.11 -34.83 11.39
N GLY A 285 10.33 -36.15 11.25
CA GLY A 285 11.00 -36.69 10.06
C GLY A 285 10.13 -36.37 8.83
N THR A 286 10.80 -36.03 7.75
CA THR A 286 10.26 -35.80 6.42
C THR A 286 9.27 -36.90 6.03
N LYS A 287 7.97 -36.57 5.96
CA LYS A 287 7.00 -37.35 5.21
C LYS A 287 6.65 -36.59 3.95
N ASP A 288 7.01 -37.17 2.83
CA ASP A 288 6.45 -36.84 1.53
C ASP A 288 4.92 -36.97 1.62
N THR A 289 4.21 -35.88 1.59
CA THR A 289 2.76 -35.93 1.49
C THR A 289 2.37 -35.57 0.07
N GLN A 290 2.07 -36.61 -0.70
CA GLN A 290 1.18 -36.47 -1.86
C GLN A 290 -0.19 -35.97 -1.36
N ALA A 291 -0.61 -34.85 -1.92
CA ALA A 291 -1.92 -34.28 -1.63
C ALA A 291 -3.01 -35.15 -2.29
N GLU A 292 -3.73 -35.90 -1.52
CA GLU A 292 -5.04 -36.44 -1.89
C GLU A 292 -6.09 -35.35 -1.70
N THR A 293 -6.65 -34.89 -2.82
CA THR A 293 -7.78 -33.96 -2.88
C THR A 293 -9.05 -34.69 -2.45
N LYS A 294 -9.56 -34.41 -1.27
CA LYS A 294 -10.89 -34.81 -0.86
C LYS A 294 -11.85 -33.63 -1.02
N ALA A 295 -12.64 -33.67 -2.10
CA ALA A 295 -13.72 -32.74 -2.35
C ALA A 295 -14.84 -32.95 -1.31
N ALA A 296 -15.23 -31.89 -0.62
CA ALA A 296 -16.46 -31.86 0.14
C ALA A 296 -17.61 -31.41 -0.78
N GLU A 297 -18.49 -32.34 -1.05
CA GLU A 297 -19.75 -32.19 -1.75
C GLU A 297 -20.73 -31.42 -0.87
N THR A 298 -21.19 -30.26 -1.31
CA THR A 298 -22.32 -29.56 -0.71
C THR A 298 -23.44 -29.50 -1.75
N THR A 299 -24.46 -30.30 -1.51
CA THR A 299 -25.74 -30.37 -2.21
C THR A 299 -26.51 -29.04 -2.11
N ALA A 300 -26.87 -28.48 -3.25
CA ALA A 300 -28.03 -27.59 -3.37
C ALA A 300 -28.71 -27.83 -4.72
N ALA A 301 -29.99 -28.15 -4.65
CA ALA A 301 -30.88 -28.52 -5.73
C ALA A 301 -31.33 -27.30 -6.58
N PRO A 302 -31.97 -27.55 -7.75
CA PRO A 302 -31.98 -26.61 -8.87
C PRO A 302 -33.25 -25.77 -8.97
N THR A 303 -33.16 -24.63 -9.63
CA THR A 303 -34.34 -24.00 -10.24
C THR A 303 -34.01 -23.58 -11.68
N GLN A 304 -34.78 -24.14 -12.62
CA GLN A 304 -34.76 -23.86 -14.05
C GLN A 304 -35.33 -22.47 -14.35
N ALA A 305 -34.83 -21.82 -15.37
CA ALA A 305 -35.60 -21.15 -16.41
C ALA A 305 -34.74 -20.95 -17.66
N GLU A 306 -35.23 -21.53 -18.75
CA GLU A 306 -34.78 -21.37 -20.15
C GLU A 306 -34.94 -19.93 -20.65
N THR A 307 -34.12 -19.46 -21.60
CA THR A 307 -34.54 -19.27 -23.01
C THR A 307 -33.42 -18.66 -23.86
N THR A 308 -33.03 -19.42 -24.86
CA THR A 308 -32.68 -19.16 -26.29
C THR A 308 -31.84 -18.00 -26.78
N ALA A 309 -30.76 -18.39 -27.46
CA ALA A 309 -30.30 -18.08 -28.86
C ALA A 309 -29.91 -16.62 -29.18
N ALA A 310 -28.86 -16.27 -29.88
CA ALA A 310 -28.22 -16.84 -31.06
C ALA A 310 -26.88 -16.15 -31.35
N ALA A 311 -26.07 -16.84 -32.11
CA ALA A 311 -24.75 -16.61 -32.66
C ALA A 311 -24.48 -15.27 -33.36
N SER A 312 -23.20 -14.84 -33.32
CA SER A 312 -22.37 -14.49 -34.48
C SER A 312 -20.96 -14.06 -34.09
N ALA A 313 -19.93 -14.75 -34.49
CA ALA A 313 -18.58 -14.30 -34.78
C ALA A 313 -18.48 -14.18 -36.33
N PRO A 314 -17.39 -13.68 -36.99
CA PRO A 314 -16.10 -13.21 -36.50
C PRO A 314 -15.60 -11.91 -37.20
N SER A 315 -14.44 -11.36 -36.80
CA SER A 315 -13.42 -10.89 -37.76
C SER A 315 -12.12 -10.47 -37.07
N GLU A 316 -11.05 -11.10 -37.50
CA GLU A 316 -9.65 -10.74 -37.31
C GLU A 316 -9.33 -9.37 -37.89
N THR A 317 -8.44 -8.60 -37.22
CA THR A 317 -7.58 -7.63 -37.90
C THR A 317 -6.25 -7.50 -37.17
N THR A 318 -5.22 -7.73 -37.92
CA THR A 318 -3.78 -7.72 -37.70
C THR A 318 -3.20 -6.48 -37.02
N ALA A 319 -2.19 -6.71 -36.20
CA ALA A 319 -1.28 -5.72 -35.65
C ALA A 319 -0.18 -5.31 -36.64
N PRO A 320 0.43 -4.12 -36.50
CA PRO A 320 1.79 -3.89 -36.98
C PRO A 320 2.82 -3.71 -35.85
N ALA A 321 4.04 -4.12 -36.17
CA ALA A 321 5.23 -4.26 -35.40
C ALA A 321 5.76 -2.95 -34.74
N SER A 322 6.34 -3.12 -33.56
CA SER A 322 7.08 -2.11 -32.80
C SER A 322 8.58 -2.10 -33.17
N SER A 323 9.14 -0.90 -33.32
CA SER A 323 10.58 -0.62 -33.40
C SER A 323 11.22 -0.47 -32.03
N PRO A 324 12.55 -0.71 -31.87
CA PRO A 324 13.20 -0.83 -30.58
C PRO A 324 13.65 0.52 -29.98
N ALA A 325 13.74 0.55 -28.66
CA ALA A 325 14.20 1.66 -27.83
C ALA A 325 15.74 1.80 -27.85
N PRO A 326 16.32 3.01 -27.63
CA PRO A 326 17.76 3.22 -27.54
C PRO A 326 18.33 2.94 -26.13
N GLU A 327 19.58 2.44 -26.13
CA GLU A 327 20.40 2.17 -24.93
C GLU A 327 20.83 3.44 -24.18
N PRO A 328 21.08 3.36 -22.87
CA PRO A 328 21.56 4.49 -22.08
C PRO A 328 23.09 4.60 -22.14
N THR A 329 23.56 5.81 -22.43
CA THR A 329 24.97 6.21 -22.45
C THR A 329 25.48 6.45 -21.03
N THR A 330 26.55 5.73 -20.67
CA THR A 330 27.33 5.95 -19.45
C THR A 330 28.16 7.23 -19.54
N ALA A 331 28.07 8.11 -18.52
CA ALA A 331 29.04 9.18 -18.29
C ALA A 331 29.81 8.91 -17.00
N ALA A 332 31.14 8.88 -17.12
CA ALA A 332 32.08 8.72 -16.02
C ALA A 332 32.36 10.06 -15.30
N PRO A 333 32.77 10.04 -14.01
CA PRO A 333 33.14 11.24 -13.28
C PRO A 333 34.64 11.56 -13.40
N SER A 334 34.97 12.85 -13.41
CA SER A 334 36.33 13.38 -13.15
C SER A 334 36.23 14.80 -12.58
N PRO A 335 37.26 15.30 -11.90
CA PRO A 335 38.07 14.76 -10.79
C PRO A 335 37.70 15.39 -9.44
#